data_b5e50a28be15dcd5091e363946807f1a
#
_entry.id   b5e50a28be15dcd5091e363946807f1a
#
_cell.length_a   1.000
_cell.length_b   1.000
_cell.length_c   1.000
_cell.angle_alpha   90.00
_cell.angle_beta   90.00
_cell.angle_gamma   90.00
#
_symmetry.space_group_name_H-M   'P 1'
#
loop_
_entity.id
_entity.type
_entity.pdbx_description
1 polymer ?
#
loop_
_entity_poly.entity_id
_entity_poly.type
_entity_poly.pdbx_seq_one_letter_code
_entity_poly.pdbx_strand_id
1 'polypeptide(L)'
;MAAVLAASVLHTACADQTASQVSLAQLPVQARTTYERIHNGGPFPYDKDGSIFGNRERLLPAEKRGYYREYTVKTPRERSRGARRIVCGGWQATRPDACYYTADHYASFARITP
;
A
#
# COMPACT_ATOMS: atom_id res chain seq x y z
N MET A 1 1.60 29.99 44.52
CA MET A 1 2.37 28.89 44.00
C MET A 1 1.59 28.16 42.97
N ALA A 2 1.93 28.39 41.73
CA ALA A 2 1.24 27.75 40.64
C ALA A 2 1.85 26.39 40.34
N ALA A 3 1.06 25.35 40.34
CA ALA A 3 1.48 24.06 39.90
C ALA A 3 1.39 24.08 38.37
N VAL A 4 2.51 23.83 37.74
CA VAL A 4 2.50 23.66 36.27
C VAL A 4 2.11 22.23 35.98
N LEU A 5 0.92 22.06 35.49
CA LEU A 5 0.49 20.78 34.97
C LEU A 5 1.01 20.68 33.56
N ALA A 6 1.98 19.85 33.35
CA ALA A 6 2.36 19.45 32.02
C ALA A 6 1.25 18.59 31.45
N ALA A 7 0.54 19.11 30.49
CA ALA A 7 -0.40 18.31 29.77
C ALA A 7 0.38 17.36 28.85
N SER A 8 0.37 16.08 29.18
CA SER A 8 0.88 15.08 28.30
C SER A 8 -0.13 14.87 27.19
N VAL A 9 0.27 15.22 25.99
CA VAL A 9 -0.55 14.93 24.82
C VAL A 9 -0.32 13.49 24.44
N LEU A 10 -1.31 12.68 24.67
CA LEU A 10 -1.29 11.32 24.18
C LEU A 10 -1.62 11.31 22.69
N HIS A 11 -0.63 11.04 21.91
CA HIS A 11 -0.84 10.76 20.52
C HIS A 11 -1.19 9.30 20.38
N THR A 12 -2.46 9.01 20.26
CA THR A 12 -2.85 7.71 19.77
C THR A 12 -2.38 7.60 18.35
N ALA A 13 -1.56 6.60 18.10
CA ALA A 13 -1.18 6.29 16.73
C ALA A 13 -2.43 6.13 15.91
N CYS A 14 -2.52 6.87 14.83
CA CYS A 14 -3.56 6.64 13.83
C CYS A 14 -3.52 5.19 13.38
N ALA A 15 -4.65 4.70 12.86
CA ALA A 15 -4.75 3.35 12.35
C ALA A 15 -3.70 3.03 11.28
N ASP A 16 -3.19 4.02 10.59
CA ASP A 16 -2.13 3.83 9.62
C ASP A 16 -0.78 3.79 10.31
N GLN A 17 -0.22 2.58 10.41
CA GLN A 17 1.10 2.34 10.98
C GLN A 17 2.22 2.54 9.97
N THR A 18 1.90 2.84 8.72
CA THR A 18 2.89 3.04 7.68
C THR A 18 3.48 4.44 7.80
N ALA A 19 4.66 4.51 8.41
CA ALA A 19 5.35 5.78 8.60
C ALA A 19 5.84 6.39 7.30
N SER A 20 6.16 5.54 6.31
CA SER A 20 6.70 5.94 5.03
C SER A 20 5.60 6.33 4.06
N GLN A 21 5.86 7.38 3.33
CA GLN A 21 4.97 7.83 2.24
C GLN A 21 5.79 8.07 0.98
N VAL A 22 5.18 7.89 -0.15
CA VAL A 22 5.78 8.18 -1.45
C VAL A 22 4.73 8.83 -2.33
N SER A 23 5.09 9.91 -2.99
CA SER A 23 4.17 10.52 -3.94
C SER A 23 4.08 9.68 -5.22
N LEU A 24 2.93 9.71 -5.86
CA LEU A 24 2.73 9.01 -7.12
C LEU A 24 3.78 9.41 -8.16
N ALA A 25 4.13 10.70 -8.21
CA ALA A 25 5.14 11.20 -9.14
C ALA A 25 6.55 10.65 -8.88
N GLN A 26 6.85 10.25 -7.65
CA GLN A 26 8.16 9.69 -7.26
C GLN A 26 8.26 8.19 -7.49
N LEU A 27 7.16 7.51 -7.76
CA LEU A 27 7.18 6.09 -8.03
C LEU A 27 7.86 5.78 -9.37
N PRO A 28 8.49 4.59 -9.50
CA PRO A 28 8.91 4.12 -10.81
C PRO A 28 7.76 4.13 -11.81
N VAL A 29 8.06 4.34 -13.08
CA VAL A 29 7.00 4.38 -14.11
C VAL A 29 6.17 3.11 -14.15
N GLN A 30 6.76 1.95 -13.89
CA GLN A 30 6.04 0.68 -13.86
C GLN A 30 5.01 0.64 -12.73
N ALA A 31 5.32 1.25 -11.59
CA ALA A 31 4.38 1.35 -10.46
C ALA A 31 3.24 2.32 -10.78
N ARG A 32 3.53 3.43 -11.43
CA ARG A 32 2.48 4.36 -11.89
C ARG A 32 1.55 3.70 -12.89
N THR A 33 2.09 2.91 -13.81
CA THR A 33 1.29 2.15 -14.76
C THR A 33 0.34 1.17 -14.05
N THR A 34 0.86 0.42 -13.09
CA THR A 34 0.03 -0.49 -12.30
C THR A 34 -1.04 0.26 -11.50
N TYR A 35 -0.68 1.37 -10.91
CA TYR A 35 -1.63 2.22 -10.16
C TYR A 35 -2.79 2.67 -11.05
N GLU A 36 -2.50 3.12 -12.27
CA GLU A 36 -3.53 3.51 -13.23
C GLU A 36 -4.44 2.34 -13.60
N ARG A 37 -3.86 1.15 -13.84
CA ARG A 37 -4.63 -0.04 -14.15
C ARG A 37 -5.58 -0.42 -13.01
N ILE A 38 -5.15 -0.29 -11.77
CA ILE A 38 -6.01 -0.55 -10.62
C ILE A 38 -7.26 0.34 -10.67
N HIS A 39 -7.08 1.62 -10.91
CA HIS A 39 -8.19 2.56 -10.99
C HIS A 39 -9.06 2.37 -12.23
N ASN A 40 -8.54 1.78 -13.28
CA ASN A 40 -9.27 1.48 -14.51
C ASN A 40 -9.89 0.08 -14.54
N GLY A 41 -9.61 -0.76 -13.53
CA GLY A 41 -10.14 -2.12 -13.49
C GLY A 41 -9.37 -3.12 -14.33
N GLY A 42 -8.16 -2.81 -14.74
CA GLY A 42 -7.33 -3.66 -15.57
C GLY A 42 -7.25 -3.17 -17.02
N PRO A 43 -6.83 -4.04 -17.95
CA PRO A 43 -6.43 -5.42 -17.73
C PRO A 43 -5.09 -5.54 -17.00
N PHE A 44 -4.91 -6.68 -16.32
CA PHE A 44 -3.69 -6.97 -15.56
C PHE A 44 -2.90 -8.08 -16.25
N PRO A 45 -1.57 -7.93 -16.33
CA PRO A 45 -0.75 -8.91 -17.04
C PRO A 45 -0.46 -10.21 -16.29
N TYR A 46 -0.69 -10.26 -14.97
CA TYR A 46 -0.38 -11.43 -14.16
C TYR A 46 -1.65 -12.01 -13.54
N ASP A 47 -1.75 -13.34 -13.54
CA ASP A 47 -2.93 -14.03 -13.00
C ASP A 47 -3.18 -13.70 -11.53
N LYS A 48 -2.13 -13.42 -10.78
CA LYS A 48 -2.25 -13.08 -9.36
C LYS A 48 -2.66 -11.64 -9.09
N ASP A 49 -2.68 -10.80 -10.11
CA ASP A 49 -3.08 -9.42 -9.91
C ASP A 49 -4.54 -9.35 -9.46
N GLY A 50 -4.77 -8.60 -8.39
CA GLY A 50 -6.08 -8.51 -7.76
C GLY A 50 -6.38 -9.58 -6.73
N SER A 51 -5.44 -10.48 -6.46
CA SER A 51 -5.60 -11.50 -5.41
C SER A 51 -5.65 -10.87 -4.02
N ILE A 52 -6.33 -11.55 -3.10
CA ILE A 52 -6.41 -11.10 -1.72
C ILE A 52 -5.02 -11.13 -1.08
N PHE A 53 -4.65 -10.03 -0.46
CA PHE A 53 -3.44 -9.92 0.35
C PHE A 53 -3.82 -10.06 1.83
N GLY A 54 -3.19 -11.02 2.51
CA GLY A 54 -3.60 -11.39 3.86
C GLY A 54 -3.09 -10.49 4.99
N ASN A 55 -2.15 -9.60 4.72
CA ASN A 55 -1.56 -8.72 5.74
C ASN A 55 -1.05 -9.48 6.98
N ARG A 56 -0.43 -10.64 6.75
CA ARG A 56 -0.03 -11.55 7.82
C ARG A 56 0.97 -10.94 8.80
N GLU A 57 1.88 -10.12 8.28
CA GLU A 57 2.89 -9.45 9.10
C GLU A 57 2.34 -8.19 9.77
N ARG A 58 1.11 -7.83 9.50
CA ARG A 58 0.41 -6.69 10.10
C ARG A 58 1.13 -5.36 9.90
N LEU A 59 1.82 -5.21 8.77
CA LEU A 59 2.50 -3.96 8.43
C LEU A 59 1.54 -2.89 7.94
N LEU A 60 0.40 -3.29 7.42
CA LEU A 60 -0.68 -2.39 7.03
C LEU A 60 -1.75 -2.34 8.13
N PRO A 61 -2.59 -1.31 8.15
CA PRO A 61 -3.69 -1.24 9.11
C PRO A 61 -4.54 -2.50 9.11
N ALA A 62 -4.96 -2.95 10.31
CA ALA A 62 -5.76 -4.16 10.46
C ALA A 62 -7.13 -3.99 9.81
N GLU A 63 -7.50 -4.94 8.97
CA GLU A 63 -8.77 -4.96 8.26
C GLU A 63 -9.25 -6.40 8.09
N LYS A 64 -10.53 -6.55 7.80
CA LYS A 64 -11.11 -7.86 7.51
C LYS A 64 -10.49 -8.47 6.26
N ARG A 65 -10.41 -9.80 6.25
CA ARG A 65 -9.93 -10.52 5.07
C ARG A 65 -10.75 -10.13 3.83
N GLY A 66 -10.03 -9.91 2.74
CA GLY A 66 -10.63 -9.46 1.48
C GLY A 66 -10.55 -7.96 1.26
N TYR A 67 -10.19 -7.21 2.30
CA TYR A 67 -10.04 -5.76 2.18
C TYR A 67 -8.85 -5.39 1.31
N TYR A 68 -7.71 -6.07 1.47
CA TYR A 68 -6.50 -5.79 0.68
C TYR A 68 -6.39 -6.71 -0.52
N ARG A 69 -5.92 -6.13 -1.63
CA ARG A 69 -5.58 -6.85 -2.86
C ARG A 69 -4.20 -6.46 -3.32
N GLU A 70 -3.47 -7.43 -3.88
CA GLU A 70 -2.12 -7.22 -4.37
C GLU A 70 -2.09 -7.10 -5.89
N TYR A 71 -1.11 -6.34 -6.37
CA TYR A 71 -0.89 -6.17 -7.81
C TYR A 71 0.60 -6.14 -8.08
N THR A 72 1.02 -6.75 -9.18
CA THR A 72 2.42 -6.82 -9.58
C THR A 72 2.87 -5.50 -10.21
N VAL A 73 4.01 -5.01 -9.77
CA VAL A 73 4.74 -3.94 -10.43
C VAL A 73 5.91 -4.56 -11.17
N LYS A 74 5.91 -4.44 -12.50
CA LYS A 74 6.95 -5.05 -13.31
C LYS A 74 8.32 -4.49 -12.97
N THR A 75 9.30 -5.37 -12.78
CA THR A 75 10.69 -5.00 -12.62
C THR A 75 11.38 -5.11 -13.97
N PRO A 76 12.01 -4.04 -14.49
CA PRO A 76 12.70 -4.11 -15.77
C PRO A 76 13.76 -5.21 -15.77
N ARG A 77 13.85 -5.96 -16.86
CA ARG A 77 14.82 -7.05 -17.08
C ARG A 77 14.61 -8.27 -16.18
N GLU A 78 13.56 -8.30 -15.38
CA GLU A 78 13.25 -9.45 -14.54
C GLU A 78 12.26 -10.35 -15.27
N ARG A 79 12.60 -11.63 -15.43
CA ARG A 79 11.72 -12.61 -16.10
C ARG A 79 10.60 -13.08 -15.19
N SER A 80 10.88 -13.19 -13.91
CA SER A 80 9.86 -13.54 -12.91
C SER A 80 8.99 -12.32 -12.58
N ARG A 81 7.99 -12.52 -11.71
CA ARG A 81 7.20 -11.40 -11.20
C ARG A 81 8.04 -10.37 -10.46
N GLY A 82 9.25 -10.74 -10.00
CA GLY A 82 10.06 -9.88 -9.16
C GLY A 82 9.42 -9.64 -7.79
N ALA A 83 9.92 -8.66 -7.07
CA ALA A 83 9.52 -8.40 -5.68
C ALA A 83 8.65 -7.16 -5.51
N ARG A 84 8.40 -6.40 -6.56
CA ARG A 84 7.67 -5.12 -6.46
C ARG A 84 6.17 -5.35 -6.57
N ARG A 85 5.40 -4.71 -5.67
CA ARG A 85 3.94 -4.82 -5.62
C ARG A 85 3.31 -3.48 -5.27
N ILE A 86 2.04 -3.34 -5.63
CA ILE A 86 1.15 -2.39 -4.98
C ILE A 86 0.08 -3.20 -4.27
N VAL A 87 -0.20 -2.84 -3.02
CA VAL A 87 -1.29 -3.40 -2.24
C VAL A 87 -2.28 -2.27 -1.96
N CYS A 88 -3.51 -2.46 -2.37
CA CYS A 88 -4.57 -1.48 -2.15
C CYS A 88 -5.63 -2.05 -1.23
N GLY A 89 -6.13 -1.20 -0.33
CA GLY A 89 -7.23 -1.52 0.57
C GLY A 89 -8.49 -0.83 0.14
N GLY A 90 -9.62 -1.47 0.36
CA GLY A 90 -10.93 -0.96 0.03
C GLY A 90 -11.85 -2.06 -0.49
N TRP A 91 -13.15 -1.90 -0.29
CA TRP A 91 -14.12 -2.88 -0.73
C TRP A 91 -14.49 -2.74 -2.20
N GLN A 92 -14.12 -1.64 -2.84
CA GLN A 92 -14.29 -1.41 -4.26
C GLN A 92 -12.91 -1.36 -4.93
N ALA A 93 -12.58 -2.38 -5.71
CA ALA A 93 -11.24 -2.54 -6.27
C ALA A 93 -10.79 -1.35 -7.12
N THR A 94 -11.70 -0.70 -7.84
CA THR A 94 -11.37 0.45 -8.68
C THR A 94 -11.40 1.79 -7.95
N ARG A 95 -11.82 1.78 -6.68
CA ARG A 95 -11.83 2.97 -5.81
C ARG A 95 -11.22 2.63 -4.46
N PRO A 96 -9.93 2.30 -4.44
CA PRO A 96 -9.28 1.95 -3.19
C PRO A 96 -9.25 3.11 -2.21
N ASP A 97 -9.35 2.80 -0.92
CA ASP A 97 -9.24 3.78 0.15
C ASP A 97 -7.80 4.25 0.33
N ALA A 98 -6.85 3.34 0.15
CA ALA A 98 -5.43 3.64 0.23
C ALA A 98 -4.64 2.57 -0.53
N CYS A 99 -3.53 2.97 -1.13
CA CYS A 99 -2.62 2.07 -1.80
C CYS A 99 -1.22 2.23 -1.24
N TYR A 100 -0.48 1.12 -1.20
CA TYR A 100 0.85 1.03 -0.64
C TYR A 100 1.79 0.38 -1.64
N TYR A 101 2.99 0.92 -1.76
CA TYR A 101 4.03 0.38 -2.62
C TYR A 101 5.04 -0.40 -1.79
N THR A 102 5.46 -1.54 -2.30
CA THR A 102 6.58 -2.32 -1.74
C THR A 102 7.54 -2.69 -2.86
N ALA A 103 8.83 -2.56 -2.58
CA ALA A 103 9.90 -2.98 -3.48
C ALA A 103 10.60 -4.26 -3.01
N ASP A 104 10.25 -4.77 -1.83
CA ASP A 104 10.97 -5.86 -1.15
C ASP A 104 10.05 -7.01 -0.75
N HIS A 105 9.08 -7.31 -1.60
CA HIS A 105 8.17 -8.44 -1.43
C HIS A 105 7.46 -8.41 -0.08
N TYR A 106 6.82 -7.27 0.22
CA TYR A 106 5.98 -7.05 1.41
C TYR A 106 6.76 -6.87 2.73
N ALA A 107 8.08 -6.75 2.70
CA ALA A 107 8.85 -6.55 3.92
C ALA A 107 8.72 -5.12 4.46
N SER A 108 8.46 -4.16 3.57
CA SER A 108 8.18 -2.78 3.94
C SER A 108 7.22 -2.16 2.93
N PHE A 109 6.51 -1.13 3.36
CA PHE A 109 5.53 -0.43 2.54
C PHE A 109 5.68 1.08 2.67
N ALA A 110 5.36 1.78 1.59
CA ALA A 110 5.19 3.22 1.61
C ALA A 110 3.79 3.55 1.09
N ARG A 111 3.05 4.36 1.82
CA ARG A 111 1.72 4.80 1.38
C ARG A 111 1.87 5.72 0.18
N ILE A 112 1.12 5.44 -0.88
CA ILE A 112 1.12 6.26 -2.08
C ILE A 112 0.22 7.47 -1.86
N THR A 113 0.78 8.66 -2.04
CA THR A 113 0.03 9.91 -1.98
C THR A 113 -0.16 10.45 -3.39
N PRO A 114 -1.28 11.14 -3.65
CA PRO A 114 -1.56 11.73 -4.96
C PRO A 114 -0.50 12.70 -5.43
#